data_bc7901a519298ccf885070dca98bdea2
#
_entry.id   bc7901a519298ccf885070dca98bdea2
#
_cell.length_a   1.000
_cell.length_b   1.000
_cell.length_c   1.000
_cell.angle_alpha   90.00
_cell.angle_beta   90.00
_cell.angle_gamma   90.00
#
_symmetry.space_group_name_H-M   'P 1'
#
loop_
_entity.id
_entity.type
_entity.pdbx_description
1 polymer ?
#
loop_
_entity_poly.entity_id
_entity_poly.type
_entity_poly.pdbx_seq_one_letter_code
_entity_poly.pdbx_strand_id
1 'polypeptide(L)'
;MRDFFDLYLQYTKDTEATATFHRWSAIVGIGAYLERNVWVQHGASKIYPNHYVMLLGESGSRKSAAIKGFVRILKEAGYKTLAAEKTSKEKFSADLAAMHHDTNNPDDDLLWGDLDETAITPILIANDEANDFFGLNNIEFLSLLGSWWDYNGTYEVKYKTSKSDSIPNPTPSILVGNTPTNFSLAFPPT
;
A
#
# COMPACT_ATOMS: atom_id res chain seq x y z
N MET A 1 -13.55 -16.75 -23.24
CA MET A 1 -13.17 -15.36 -22.91
C MET A 1 -11.82 -15.44 -22.21
N ARG A 2 -10.78 -14.75 -22.69
CA ARG A 2 -9.48 -14.75 -21.97
C ARG A 2 -9.67 -13.93 -20.72
N ASP A 3 -9.12 -14.39 -19.60
CA ASP A 3 -9.14 -13.61 -18.36
C ASP A 3 -8.13 -12.45 -18.40
N PHE A 4 -8.21 -11.56 -17.41
CA PHE A 4 -7.31 -10.40 -17.34
C PHE A 4 -5.84 -10.84 -17.17
N PHE A 5 -5.59 -11.89 -16.38
CA PHE A 5 -4.21 -12.34 -16.11
C PHE A 5 -3.56 -12.89 -17.39
N ASP A 6 -4.30 -13.68 -18.18
CA ASP A 6 -3.81 -14.18 -19.46
C ASP A 6 -3.45 -13.03 -20.42
N LEU A 7 -4.33 -12.02 -20.52
CA LEU A 7 -4.10 -10.85 -21.37
C LEU A 7 -2.91 -10.03 -20.88
N TYR A 8 -2.80 -9.80 -19.56
CA TYR A 8 -1.70 -9.04 -18.98
C TYR A 8 -0.36 -9.78 -19.15
N LEU A 9 -0.30 -11.10 -18.92
CA LEU A 9 0.91 -11.87 -19.13
C LEU A 9 1.29 -11.95 -20.61
N GLN A 10 0.33 -11.98 -21.52
CA GLN A 10 0.59 -11.88 -22.94
C GLN A 10 1.15 -10.50 -23.31
N TYR A 11 0.61 -9.42 -22.75
CA TYR A 11 1.09 -8.05 -22.95
C TYR A 11 2.54 -7.88 -22.45
N THR A 12 2.89 -8.51 -21.35
CA THR A 12 4.22 -8.37 -20.71
C THR A 12 5.20 -9.45 -21.10
N LYS A 13 4.87 -10.39 -22.01
CA LYS A 13 5.68 -11.56 -22.35
C LYS A 13 7.08 -11.22 -22.89
N ASP A 14 7.22 -10.07 -23.56
CA ASP A 14 8.47 -9.61 -24.17
C ASP A 14 9.27 -8.68 -23.21
N THR A 15 8.81 -8.53 -21.96
CA THR A 15 9.58 -7.85 -20.92
C THR A 15 10.59 -8.81 -20.30
N GLU A 16 11.69 -8.28 -19.79
CA GLU A 16 12.73 -9.12 -19.16
C GLU A 16 12.35 -9.61 -17.74
N ALA A 17 11.22 -9.12 -17.17
CA ALA A 17 10.74 -9.53 -15.87
C ALA A 17 10.03 -10.88 -15.95
N THR A 18 10.16 -11.69 -14.90
CA THR A 18 9.51 -13.01 -14.86
C THR A 18 7.99 -12.90 -14.79
N ALA A 19 7.29 -13.87 -15.36
CA ALA A 19 5.82 -13.96 -15.29
C ALA A 19 5.31 -13.95 -13.82
N THR A 20 6.08 -14.49 -12.87
CA THR A 20 5.74 -14.49 -11.45
C THR A 20 5.71 -13.07 -10.90
N PHE A 21 6.69 -12.23 -11.22
CA PHE A 21 6.70 -10.83 -10.76
C PHE A 21 5.52 -10.05 -11.35
N HIS A 22 5.22 -10.26 -12.62
CA HIS A 22 4.05 -9.65 -13.26
C HIS A 22 2.75 -10.10 -12.62
N ARG A 23 2.57 -11.39 -12.35
CA ARG A 23 1.36 -11.90 -11.68
C ARG A 23 1.13 -11.26 -10.32
N TRP A 24 2.15 -11.22 -9.48
CA TRP A 24 2.03 -10.64 -8.14
C TRP A 24 1.80 -9.13 -8.21
N SER A 25 2.45 -8.42 -9.14
CA SER A 25 2.18 -6.99 -9.35
C SER A 25 0.72 -6.75 -9.73
N ALA A 26 0.15 -7.60 -10.60
CA ALA A 26 -1.24 -7.50 -10.99
C ALA A 26 -2.21 -7.84 -9.85
N ILE A 27 -1.95 -8.90 -9.07
CA ILE A 27 -2.78 -9.29 -7.92
C ILE A 27 -2.85 -8.14 -6.91
N VAL A 28 -1.70 -7.60 -6.51
CA VAL A 28 -1.65 -6.50 -5.54
C VAL A 28 -2.32 -5.25 -6.08
N GLY A 29 -2.03 -4.90 -7.34
CA GLY A 29 -2.60 -3.69 -7.93
C GLY A 29 -4.11 -3.77 -8.14
N ILE A 30 -4.65 -4.94 -8.53
CA ILE A 30 -6.10 -5.14 -8.60
C ILE A 30 -6.72 -5.05 -7.20
N GLY A 31 -6.10 -5.68 -6.20
CA GLY A 31 -6.56 -5.60 -4.81
C GLY A 31 -6.59 -4.16 -4.29
N ALA A 32 -5.54 -3.39 -4.58
CA ALA A 32 -5.47 -1.97 -4.23
C ALA A 32 -6.57 -1.16 -4.94
N TYR A 33 -6.85 -1.44 -6.21
CA TYR A 33 -7.90 -0.76 -6.97
C TYR A 33 -9.32 -1.09 -6.48
N LEU A 34 -9.54 -2.31 -6.02
CA LEU A 34 -10.82 -2.75 -5.48
C LEU A 34 -11.08 -2.21 -4.06
N GLU A 35 -10.04 -1.84 -3.33
CA GLU A 35 -10.12 -1.28 -1.98
C GLU A 35 -10.97 -2.15 -1.04
N ARG A 36 -11.95 -1.58 -0.32
CA ARG A 36 -12.93 -2.30 0.52
C ARG A 36 -14.28 -2.51 -0.16
N ASN A 37 -14.37 -2.26 -1.47
CA ASN A 37 -15.61 -2.47 -2.22
C ASN A 37 -15.96 -3.96 -2.39
N VAL A 38 -14.98 -4.84 -2.20
CA VAL A 38 -15.16 -6.29 -2.23
C VAL A 38 -14.52 -6.93 -1.01
N TRP A 39 -15.09 -8.01 -0.51
CA TRP A 39 -14.56 -8.77 0.63
C TRP A 39 -15.00 -10.23 0.56
N VAL A 40 -14.31 -11.06 1.34
CA VAL A 40 -14.72 -12.43 1.62
C VAL A 40 -15.12 -12.51 3.09
N GLN A 41 -16.30 -13.06 3.36
CA GLN A 41 -16.73 -13.30 4.74
C GLN A 41 -15.98 -14.51 5.32
N HIS A 42 -15.29 -14.31 6.43
CA HIS A 42 -14.60 -15.37 7.16
C HIS A 42 -15.01 -15.34 8.64
N GLY A 43 -15.94 -16.20 9.00
CA GLY A 43 -16.57 -16.16 10.32
C GLY A 43 -17.25 -14.80 10.57
N ALA A 44 -16.88 -14.13 11.66
CA ALA A 44 -17.38 -12.80 12.00
C ALA A 44 -16.62 -11.67 11.29
N SER A 45 -15.49 -11.96 10.65
CA SER A 45 -14.59 -10.96 10.05
C SER A 45 -14.77 -10.88 8.54
N LYS A 46 -14.47 -9.70 7.98
CA LYS A 46 -14.34 -9.47 6.54
C LYS A 46 -12.86 -9.46 6.18
N ILE A 47 -12.49 -10.17 5.11
CA ILE A 47 -11.15 -10.14 4.54
C ILE A 47 -11.21 -9.32 3.26
N TYR A 48 -10.44 -8.25 3.21
CA TYR A 48 -10.36 -7.33 2.08
C TYR A 48 -9.21 -7.73 1.14
N PRO A 49 -9.21 -7.27 -0.12
CA PRO A 49 -8.21 -7.66 -1.12
C PRO A 49 -6.90 -6.87 -1.03
N ASN A 50 -6.62 -6.22 0.10
CA ASN A 50 -5.33 -5.58 0.32
C ASN A 50 -4.22 -6.63 0.56
N HIS A 51 -3.10 -6.49 -0.14
CA HIS A 51 -2.01 -7.44 -0.09
C HIS A 51 -0.68 -6.76 0.26
N TYR A 52 0.15 -7.48 1.03
CA TYR A 52 1.52 -7.09 1.33
C TYR A 52 2.46 -8.06 0.63
N VAL A 53 3.08 -7.61 -0.44
CA VAL A 53 3.93 -8.44 -1.30
C VAL A 53 5.29 -7.80 -1.50
N MET A 54 6.33 -8.57 -1.24
CA MET A 54 7.71 -8.23 -1.57
C MET A 54 8.23 -9.16 -2.66
N LEU A 55 8.64 -8.59 -3.78
CA LEU A 55 9.28 -9.32 -4.87
C LEU A 55 10.77 -9.46 -4.54
N LEU A 56 11.20 -10.65 -4.22
CA LEU A 56 12.61 -10.95 -3.94
C LEU A 56 13.31 -11.50 -5.19
N GLY A 57 14.49 -10.98 -5.48
CA GLY A 57 15.32 -11.44 -6.58
C GLY A 57 16.64 -10.70 -6.63
N GLU A 58 17.64 -11.29 -7.25
CA GLU A 58 18.95 -10.68 -7.41
C GLU A 58 18.90 -9.33 -8.12
N SER A 59 19.96 -8.55 -7.99
CA SER A 59 20.12 -7.31 -8.76
C SER A 59 20.01 -7.62 -10.24
N GLY A 60 19.29 -6.79 -11.00
CA GLY A 60 19.08 -7.03 -12.43
C GLY A 60 17.94 -8.01 -12.78
N SER A 61 17.27 -8.65 -11.82
CA SER A 61 16.13 -9.58 -12.09
C SER A 61 14.85 -8.90 -12.58
N ARG A 62 14.91 -7.60 -12.86
CA ARG A 62 13.84 -6.79 -13.47
C ARG A 62 12.56 -6.67 -12.63
N LYS A 63 12.63 -6.78 -11.30
CA LYS A 63 11.52 -6.52 -10.38
C LYS A 63 10.86 -5.16 -10.63
N SER A 64 11.70 -4.13 -10.80
CA SER A 64 11.27 -2.75 -11.07
C SER A 64 10.42 -2.63 -12.33
N ALA A 65 10.71 -3.40 -13.38
CA ALA A 65 9.94 -3.38 -14.61
C ALA A 65 8.51 -3.92 -14.39
N ALA A 66 8.37 -4.98 -13.59
CA ALA A 66 7.05 -5.52 -13.24
C ALA A 66 6.24 -4.55 -12.36
N ILE A 67 6.86 -3.99 -11.30
CA ILE A 67 6.21 -3.05 -10.39
C ILE A 67 5.76 -1.78 -11.14
N LYS A 68 6.72 -1.08 -11.77
CA LYS A 68 6.45 0.18 -12.49
C LYS A 68 5.52 -0.01 -13.67
N GLY A 69 5.62 -1.16 -14.36
CA GLY A 69 4.73 -1.51 -15.47
C GLY A 69 3.28 -1.59 -15.04
N PHE A 70 2.99 -2.26 -13.92
CA PHE A 70 1.61 -2.36 -13.41
C PHE A 70 1.11 -1.04 -12.79
N VAL A 71 1.97 -0.32 -12.07
CA VAL A 71 1.65 1.01 -11.52
C VAL A 71 1.24 1.99 -12.63
N ARG A 72 1.90 1.91 -13.81
CA ARG A 72 1.50 2.72 -14.97
C ARG A 72 0.09 2.39 -15.43
N ILE A 73 -0.26 1.10 -15.52
CA ILE A 73 -1.62 0.66 -15.88
C ILE A 73 -2.64 1.18 -14.88
N LEU A 74 -2.35 1.10 -13.57
CA LEU A 74 -3.23 1.64 -12.53
C LEU A 74 -3.45 3.15 -12.68
N LYS A 75 -2.39 3.92 -12.94
CA LYS A 75 -2.50 5.37 -13.19
C LYS A 75 -3.35 5.66 -14.43
N GLU A 76 -3.16 4.94 -15.51
CA GLU A 76 -3.98 5.05 -16.73
C GLU A 76 -5.44 4.67 -16.49
N ALA A 77 -5.71 3.73 -15.57
CA ALA A 77 -7.05 3.37 -15.10
C ALA A 77 -7.66 4.37 -14.10
N GLY A 78 -6.95 5.45 -13.77
CA GLY A 78 -7.44 6.51 -12.90
C GLY A 78 -7.17 6.30 -11.40
N TYR A 79 -6.35 5.32 -11.01
CA TYR A 79 -5.97 5.12 -9.60
C TYR A 79 -5.10 6.27 -9.09
N LYS A 80 -5.46 6.87 -7.96
CA LYS A 80 -4.84 8.11 -7.45
C LYS A 80 -4.12 7.94 -6.11
N THR A 81 -4.47 6.94 -5.30
CA THR A 81 -4.01 6.77 -3.93
C THR A 81 -2.68 6.00 -3.86
N LEU A 82 -1.64 6.58 -4.48
CA LEU A 82 -0.27 6.06 -4.45
C LEU A 82 0.55 6.80 -3.39
N ALA A 83 1.26 6.04 -2.55
CA ALA A 83 2.22 6.61 -1.60
C ALA A 83 3.38 7.32 -2.32
N ALA A 84 3.99 8.29 -1.64
CA ALA A 84 5.24 8.88 -2.09
C ALA A 84 6.35 7.80 -2.16
N GLU A 85 7.36 8.00 -3.01
CA GLU A 85 8.46 7.04 -3.15
C GLU A 85 9.31 6.94 -1.87
N LYS A 86 9.34 7.99 -1.06
CA LYS A 86 10.05 8.05 0.22
C LYS A 86 9.29 8.92 1.21
N THR A 87 9.14 8.43 2.44
CA THR A 87 8.44 9.15 3.50
C THR A 87 8.94 8.70 4.88
N SER A 88 8.65 9.48 5.94
CA SER A 88 8.76 8.97 7.32
C SER A 88 7.41 8.42 7.78
N LYS A 89 7.41 7.61 8.86
CA LYS A 89 6.19 7.08 9.47
C LYS A 89 5.20 8.19 9.82
N GLU A 90 5.69 9.27 10.43
CA GLU A 90 4.89 10.42 10.85
C GLU A 90 4.28 11.15 9.66
N LYS A 91 5.10 11.44 8.64
CA LYS A 91 4.62 12.10 7.43
C LYS A 91 3.62 11.23 6.67
N PHE A 92 3.87 9.93 6.58
CA PHE A 92 2.95 8.98 5.97
C PHE A 92 1.58 8.98 6.65
N SER A 93 1.55 8.91 7.99
CA SER A 93 0.30 8.97 8.75
C SER A 93 -0.42 10.30 8.57
N ALA A 94 0.30 11.42 8.60
CA ALA A 94 -0.27 12.75 8.38
C ALA A 94 -0.85 12.91 6.97
N ASP A 95 -0.17 12.38 5.94
CA ASP A 95 -0.67 12.42 4.55
C ASP A 95 -1.95 11.60 4.39
N LEU A 96 -2.05 10.45 5.07
CA LEU A 96 -3.27 9.63 5.05
C LEU A 96 -4.44 10.33 5.76
N ALA A 97 -4.20 10.95 6.91
CA ALA A 97 -5.22 11.72 7.61
C ALA A 97 -5.72 12.90 6.75
N ALA A 98 -4.79 13.59 6.07
CA ALA A 98 -5.12 14.72 5.21
C ALA A 98 -6.00 14.36 3.99
N MET A 99 -6.13 13.07 3.64
CA MET A 99 -7.04 12.64 2.55
C MET A 99 -8.52 12.90 2.88
N HIS A 100 -8.86 13.05 4.15
CA HIS A 100 -10.21 13.23 4.64
C HIS A 100 -10.49 14.65 5.15
N HIS A 101 -9.50 15.55 5.10
CA HIS A 101 -9.68 16.96 5.48
C HIS A 101 -9.95 17.81 4.24
N ASP A 102 -11.01 18.59 4.26
CA ASP A 102 -11.23 19.65 3.27
C ASP A 102 -10.35 20.86 3.61
N THR A 103 -9.19 20.96 2.95
CA THR A 103 -8.22 22.05 3.15
C THR A 103 -8.78 23.44 2.82
N ASN A 104 -9.98 23.53 2.23
CA ASN A 104 -10.64 24.79 1.90
C ASN A 104 -11.65 25.22 2.98
N ASN A 105 -11.90 24.41 3.99
CA ASN A 105 -12.82 24.73 5.09
C ASN A 105 -12.02 25.03 6.37
N PRO A 106 -11.91 26.30 6.80
CA PRO A 106 -11.18 26.66 8.03
C PRO A 106 -11.80 26.13 9.32
N ASP A 107 -13.05 25.67 9.28
CA ASP A 107 -13.78 25.08 10.42
C ASP A 107 -13.61 23.56 10.50
N ASP A 108 -12.96 22.92 9.54
CA ASP A 108 -12.75 21.47 9.49
C ASP A 108 -11.88 20.98 10.67
N ASP A 109 -10.96 21.81 11.14
CA ASP A 109 -10.14 21.54 12.34
C ASP A 109 -10.97 21.46 13.64
N LEU A 110 -12.23 21.92 13.64
CA LEU A 110 -13.11 21.95 14.81
C LEU A 110 -14.10 20.78 14.86
N LEU A 111 -14.25 20.04 13.76
CA LEU A 111 -15.28 18.99 13.59
C LEU A 111 -14.72 17.56 13.72
N TRP A 112 -13.80 17.33 14.63
CA TRP A 112 -13.22 15.99 14.92
C TRP A 112 -14.26 14.92 15.33
N GLY A 113 -15.55 15.23 15.34
CA GLY A 113 -16.62 14.35 15.78
C GLY A 113 -17.35 13.57 14.68
N ASP A 114 -17.21 13.95 13.41
CA ASP A 114 -18.07 13.45 12.32
C ASP A 114 -17.31 12.80 11.16
N LEU A 115 -16.18 12.12 11.42
CA LEU A 115 -15.63 11.24 10.39
C LEU A 115 -16.65 10.14 10.11
N ASP A 116 -17.11 10.08 8.87
CA ASP A 116 -17.97 9.01 8.39
C ASP A 116 -17.31 7.65 8.71
N GLU A 117 -17.92 6.89 9.61
CA GLU A 117 -17.44 5.55 10.01
C GLU A 117 -17.29 4.61 8.80
N THR A 118 -17.94 4.93 7.68
CA THR A 118 -17.82 4.20 6.42
C THR A 118 -16.65 4.67 5.54
N ALA A 119 -16.05 5.83 5.86
CA ALA A 119 -14.88 6.32 5.11
C ALA A 119 -13.73 5.32 5.17
N ILE A 120 -13.02 5.21 4.06
CA ILE A 120 -11.84 4.32 3.93
C ILE A 120 -10.63 5.14 3.50
N THR A 121 -9.45 4.73 3.96
CA THR A 121 -8.17 5.34 3.58
C THR A 121 -7.32 4.32 2.82
N PRO A 122 -7.60 4.13 1.52
CA PRO A 122 -6.82 3.22 0.69
C PRO A 122 -5.49 3.86 0.31
N ILE A 123 -4.42 3.08 0.26
CA ILE A 123 -3.11 3.53 -0.21
C ILE A 123 -2.34 2.35 -0.81
N LEU A 124 -1.74 2.56 -1.97
CA LEU A 124 -0.78 1.61 -2.54
C LEU A 124 0.64 2.12 -2.34
N ILE A 125 1.42 1.39 -1.57
CA ILE A 125 2.87 1.55 -1.46
C ILE A 125 3.51 0.71 -2.56
N ALA A 126 4.03 1.36 -3.60
CA ALA A 126 4.68 0.70 -4.73
C ALA A 126 6.09 1.25 -4.89
N ASN A 127 7.10 0.45 -4.53
CA ASN A 127 8.50 0.85 -4.61
C ASN A 127 9.38 -0.31 -5.08
N ASP A 128 10.35 -0.05 -5.94
CA ASP A 128 11.26 -1.07 -6.47
C ASP A 128 12.43 -1.38 -5.51
N GLU A 129 12.61 -0.59 -4.46
CA GLU A 129 13.56 -0.85 -3.37
C GLU A 129 12.87 -0.63 -2.01
N ALA A 130 12.51 -1.71 -1.32
CA ALA A 130 11.77 -1.66 -0.07
C ALA A 130 12.46 -0.81 1.01
N ASN A 131 13.79 -0.87 1.07
CA ASN A 131 14.58 -0.15 2.07
C ASN A 131 14.55 1.38 1.87
N ASP A 132 14.30 1.85 0.65
CA ASP A 132 14.17 3.30 0.39
C ASP A 132 12.87 3.85 0.98
N PHE A 133 11.80 3.06 0.96
CA PHE A 133 10.52 3.45 1.52
C PHE A 133 10.47 3.24 3.05
N PHE A 134 10.77 2.03 3.51
CA PHE A 134 10.63 1.69 4.93
C PHE A 134 11.79 2.23 5.78
N GLY A 135 12.96 2.45 5.20
CA GLY A 135 14.21 2.63 5.93
C GLY A 135 14.78 1.31 6.44
N LEU A 136 16.03 1.33 6.84
CA LEU A 136 16.69 0.17 7.45
C LEU A 136 16.24 0.02 8.92
N ASN A 137 15.88 -1.19 9.33
CA ASN A 137 15.51 -1.53 10.71
C ASN A 137 14.36 -0.68 11.30
N ASN A 138 13.47 -0.16 10.49
CA ASN A 138 12.34 0.64 10.96
C ASN A 138 11.16 -0.27 11.37
N ILE A 139 11.39 -1.03 12.45
CA ILE A 139 10.42 -1.99 12.99
C ILE A 139 9.09 -1.30 13.36
N GLU A 140 9.16 -0.05 13.84
CA GLU A 140 7.95 0.70 14.22
C GLU A 140 7.04 0.98 13.01
N PHE A 141 7.61 1.32 11.85
CA PHE A 141 6.82 1.56 10.65
C PHE A 141 6.22 0.26 10.11
N LEU A 142 7.00 -0.81 10.10
CA LEU A 142 6.52 -2.14 9.70
C LEU A 142 5.42 -2.66 10.64
N SER A 143 5.57 -2.44 11.95
CA SER A 143 4.55 -2.81 12.94
C SER A 143 3.27 -2.01 12.75
N LEU A 144 3.37 -0.72 12.44
CA LEU A 144 2.21 0.12 12.11
C LEU A 144 1.44 -0.45 10.92
N LEU A 145 2.14 -0.72 9.81
CA LEU A 145 1.51 -1.30 8.63
C LEU A 145 0.93 -2.69 8.91
N GLY A 146 1.62 -3.52 9.71
CA GLY A 146 1.09 -4.81 10.17
C GLY A 146 -0.20 -4.67 10.95
N SER A 147 -0.31 -3.66 11.83
CA SER A 147 -1.52 -3.40 12.61
C SER A 147 -2.70 -2.91 11.75
N TRP A 148 -2.45 -2.40 10.55
CA TRP A 148 -3.47 -1.91 9.62
C TRP A 148 -3.96 -2.98 8.62
N TRP A 149 -3.37 -4.16 8.61
CA TRP A 149 -3.71 -5.22 7.65
C TRP A 149 -5.20 -5.54 7.60
N ASP A 150 -5.83 -5.71 8.76
CA ASP A 150 -7.24 -6.04 8.95
C ASP A 150 -7.95 -5.07 9.90
N TYR A 151 -7.37 -3.89 10.11
CA TYR A 151 -7.91 -2.90 11.02
C TYR A 151 -9.26 -2.37 10.53
N ASN A 152 -10.22 -2.32 11.44
CA ASN A 152 -11.54 -1.75 11.19
C ASN A 152 -11.82 -0.65 12.21
N GLY A 153 -12.27 0.51 11.75
CA GLY A 153 -12.52 1.70 12.54
C GLY A 153 -11.50 2.80 12.30
N THR A 154 -11.58 3.85 13.09
CA THR A 154 -10.68 5.01 12.99
C THR A 154 -9.41 4.79 13.79
N TYR A 155 -8.26 4.88 13.13
CA TYR A 155 -6.95 4.77 13.77
C TYR A 155 -6.48 6.16 14.21
N GLU A 156 -6.25 6.32 15.52
CA GLU A 156 -5.82 7.58 16.11
C GLU A 156 -4.30 7.62 16.24
N VAL A 157 -3.67 8.64 15.65
CA VAL A 157 -2.23 8.92 15.80
C VAL A 157 -2.05 10.13 16.70
N LYS A 158 -1.41 9.96 17.84
CA LYS A 158 -1.11 11.05 18.78
C LYS A 158 0.37 11.42 18.69
N TYR A 159 0.64 12.68 18.40
CA TYR A 159 2.00 13.22 18.37
C TYR A 159 2.36 13.87 19.70
N LYS A 160 3.66 14.00 19.97
CA LYS A 160 4.16 14.71 21.18
C LYS A 160 3.75 16.19 21.24
N THR A 161 3.33 16.75 20.13
CA THR A 161 2.97 18.19 19.94
C THR A 161 1.45 18.38 19.96
N SER A 162 0.71 17.84 20.86
CA SER A 162 -0.77 18.01 21.02
C SER A 162 -1.62 17.91 19.74
N LYS A 163 -1.06 17.64 18.57
CA LYS A 163 -1.80 17.29 17.37
C LYS A 163 -2.12 15.80 17.37
N SER A 164 -3.30 15.45 16.92
CA SER A 164 -3.70 14.08 16.65
C SER A 164 -4.21 14.01 15.22
N ASP A 165 -3.92 12.90 14.54
CA ASP A 165 -4.46 12.61 13.22
C ASP A 165 -5.40 11.40 13.34
N SER A 166 -6.50 11.43 12.61
CA SER A 166 -7.49 10.36 12.55
C SER A 166 -7.51 9.77 11.15
N ILE A 167 -7.31 8.46 11.04
CA ILE A 167 -7.26 7.75 9.77
C ILE A 167 -8.39 6.72 9.76
N PRO A 168 -9.49 6.98 9.05
CA PRO A 168 -10.60 6.05 9.01
C PRO A 168 -10.26 4.83 8.15
N ASN A 169 -10.50 3.65 8.70
CA ASN A 169 -10.34 2.36 8.01
C ASN A 169 -9.08 2.29 7.13
N PRO A 170 -7.85 2.46 7.68
CA PRO A 170 -6.62 2.40 6.89
C PRO A 170 -6.54 1.08 6.13
N THR A 171 -6.31 1.17 4.83
CA THR A 171 -6.35 0.01 3.92
C THR A 171 -5.13 0.02 2.99
N PRO A 172 -3.91 -0.18 3.54
CA PRO A 172 -2.72 -0.21 2.73
C PRO A 172 -2.61 -1.51 1.92
N SER A 173 -2.13 -1.37 0.69
CA SER A 173 -1.57 -2.45 -0.11
C SER A 173 -0.08 -2.18 -0.34
N ILE A 174 0.75 -3.20 -0.34
CA ILE A 174 2.21 -3.07 -0.45
C ILE A 174 2.70 -3.93 -1.61
N LEU A 175 3.38 -3.33 -2.56
CA LEU A 175 4.09 -3.98 -3.65
C LEU A 175 5.50 -3.42 -3.74
N VAL A 176 6.46 -4.11 -3.17
CA VAL A 176 7.85 -3.63 -3.13
C VAL A 176 8.82 -4.66 -3.66
N GLY A 177 9.96 -4.17 -4.16
CA GLY A 177 11.08 -5.00 -4.57
C GLY A 177 12.18 -5.02 -3.51
N ASN A 178 12.93 -6.13 -3.41
CA ASN A 178 14.16 -6.17 -2.63
C ASN A 178 15.11 -7.24 -3.17
N THR A 179 16.38 -7.17 -2.79
CA THR A 179 17.32 -8.27 -2.98
C THR A 179 17.35 -9.17 -1.74
N PRO A 180 17.70 -10.46 -1.88
CA PRO A 180 17.84 -11.35 -0.71
C PRO A 180 18.79 -10.80 0.35
N THR A 181 19.90 -10.18 -0.07
CA THR A 181 20.87 -9.56 0.83
C THR A 181 20.26 -8.40 1.61
N ASN A 182 19.63 -7.45 0.92
CA ASN A 182 18.99 -6.30 1.56
C ASN A 182 17.80 -6.71 2.43
N PHE A 183 17.07 -7.75 2.03
CA PHE A 183 16.01 -8.32 2.85
C PHE A 183 16.55 -8.85 4.18
N SER A 184 17.63 -9.62 4.16
CA SER A 184 18.26 -10.16 5.38
C SER A 184 18.81 -9.06 6.30
N LEU A 185 19.23 -7.92 5.75
CA LEU A 185 19.65 -6.76 6.54
C LEU A 185 18.47 -6.02 7.18
N ALA A 186 17.33 -5.95 6.49
CA ALA A 186 16.13 -5.30 6.99
C ALA A 186 15.34 -6.18 7.98
N PHE A 187 15.41 -7.51 7.80
CA PHE A 187 14.71 -8.52 8.61
C PHE A 187 15.71 -9.59 9.08
N PRO A 188 16.58 -9.27 10.05
CA PRO A 188 17.55 -10.24 10.55
C PRO A 188 16.83 -11.44 11.18
N PRO A 189 17.37 -12.67 11.03
CA PRO A 189 16.83 -13.83 11.70
C PRO A 189 16.91 -13.61 13.24
N THR A 190 15.84 -13.93 13.92
CA THR A 190 15.74 -13.90 15.38
C THR A 190 16.46 -15.07 16.01
#